data_a9f1a3d4cd862bbda896367fddab1c3e
#
_entry.id   a9f1a3d4cd862bbda896367fddab1c3e
#
_cell.length_a   1.000
_cell.length_b   1.000
_cell.length_c   1.000
_cell.angle_alpha   90.00
_cell.angle_beta   90.00
_cell.angle_gamma   90.00
#
_symmetry.space_group_name_H-M   'P 1'
#
loop_
_entity.id
_entity.type
_entity.pdbx_description
1 polymer ?
#
loop_
_entity_poly.entity_id
_entity_poly.type
_entity_poly.pdbx_seq_one_letter_code
_entity_poly.pdbx_strand_id
1 'polypeptide(L)'
;YVWFDALINYISVHGSLGEIKNSSYWPANHNMVGKDILRFHAVYWPAFLMGAELPVPERVFAHGWWTNEGQKISKSVGNIIDPNQIVKNFGLDQVRYFLMREVPFGNDGDYSNRAIISRINGDLANDLGNLCQRVLSMLNKNCSAQVPQCDLKNIEDLPVYSTLTEVHGLISEVRHKVDKQAFHEALEGIWRVIRNANQTVDEAAPWALRKTDPKAMEDVLYILIEVIRHFAIILQPFMPQACTKILDQLAVTEDCRDFSHLHDPSNAVSFDDNALKPGTPLPNPYGVFPRLSDDH
;
A
#
# COMPACT_ATOMS: atom_id res chain seq x y z
N TYR A 1 -24.07 -25.67 22.78
CA TYR A 1 -22.79 -24.93 22.73
C TYR A 1 -22.60 -24.32 21.34
N VAL A 2 -23.12 -23.11 21.15
CA VAL A 2 -23.14 -22.40 19.86
C VAL A 2 -21.73 -22.31 19.24
N TRP A 3 -20.72 -22.03 20.06
CA TRP A 3 -19.34 -21.88 19.56
C TRP A 3 -18.70 -23.19 19.08
N PHE A 4 -19.10 -24.33 19.59
CA PHE A 4 -18.62 -25.61 19.04
C PHE A 4 -19.11 -25.78 17.58
N ASP A 5 -20.37 -25.54 17.37
CA ASP A 5 -21.02 -25.62 16.06
C ASP A 5 -20.45 -24.55 15.10
N ALA A 6 -20.36 -23.30 15.57
CA ALA A 6 -19.84 -22.20 14.78
C ALA A 6 -18.38 -22.39 14.31
N LEU A 7 -17.52 -22.93 15.17
CA LEU A 7 -16.09 -23.13 14.83
C LEU A 7 -15.88 -24.28 13.83
N ILE A 8 -16.73 -25.30 13.85
CA ILE A 8 -16.69 -26.40 12.86
C ILE A 8 -16.87 -25.88 11.42
N ASN A 9 -17.53 -24.74 11.26
CA ASN A 9 -17.70 -24.12 9.94
C ASN A 9 -16.38 -23.89 9.20
N TYR A 10 -15.28 -23.63 9.92
CA TYR A 10 -13.95 -23.43 9.30
C TYR A 10 -13.42 -24.67 8.58
N ILE A 11 -13.84 -25.86 8.98
CA ILE A 11 -13.38 -27.13 8.39
C ILE A 11 -14.46 -27.88 7.62
N SER A 12 -15.74 -27.55 7.82
CA SER A 12 -16.87 -28.27 7.20
C SER A 12 -16.84 -28.22 5.67
N VAL A 13 -16.28 -27.17 5.09
CA VAL A 13 -16.14 -27.01 3.64
C VAL A 13 -15.13 -28.00 3.02
N HIS A 14 -14.24 -28.58 3.83
CA HIS A 14 -13.22 -29.52 3.37
C HIS A 14 -13.70 -30.98 3.35
N GLY A 15 -14.94 -31.26 3.80
CA GLY A 15 -15.53 -32.58 3.75
C GLY A 15 -15.25 -33.47 4.97
N SER A 16 -14.95 -34.75 4.77
CA SER A 16 -14.65 -35.72 5.83
C SER A 16 -13.30 -35.42 6.52
N LEU A 17 -13.10 -36.02 7.72
CA LEU A 17 -11.83 -35.89 8.45
C LEU A 17 -10.59 -36.27 7.63
N GLY A 18 -10.73 -37.28 6.75
CA GLY A 18 -9.64 -37.67 5.85
C GLY A 18 -9.34 -36.63 4.77
N GLU A 19 -10.38 -35.98 4.22
CA GLU A 19 -10.24 -34.92 3.23
C GLU A 19 -9.68 -33.65 3.86
N ILE A 20 -10.08 -33.30 5.09
CA ILE A 20 -9.51 -32.17 5.85
C ILE A 20 -8.01 -32.35 6.04
N LYS A 21 -7.54 -33.54 6.47
CA LYS A 21 -6.11 -33.84 6.71
C LYS A 21 -5.26 -33.73 5.44
N ASN A 22 -5.85 -33.89 4.27
CA ASN A 22 -5.17 -33.84 2.98
C ASN A 22 -5.48 -32.54 2.20
N SER A 23 -6.22 -31.60 2.78
CA SER A 23 -6.56 -30.33 2.13
C SER A 23 -5.34 -29.42 2.05
N SER A 24 -5.12 -28.80 0.88
CA SER A 24 -4.13 -27.75 0.70
C SER A 24 -4.52 -26.40 1.35
N TYR A 25 -5.79 -26.27 1.79
CA TYR A 25 -6.32 -25.06 2.44
C TYR A 25 -6.41 -25.19 3.97
N TRP A 26 -6.06 -26.35 4.51
CA TRP A 26 -6.01 -26.57 5.95
C TRP A 26 -4.66 -27.19 6.36
N PRO A 27 -4.00 -26.70 7.44
CA PRO A 27 -4.45 -25.67 8.38
C PRO A 27 -4.48 -24.26 7.79
N ALA A 28 -5.36 -23.40 8.34
CA ALA A 28 -5.40 -22.00 7.99
C ALA A 28 -4.08 -21.31 8.42
N ASN A 29 -3.48 -20.50 7.52
CA ASN A 29 -2.31 -19.69 7.86
C ASN A 29 -2.66 -18.63 8.90
N HIS A 30 -3.83 -17.99 8.77
CA HIS A 30 -4.31 -16.97 9.68
C HIS A 30 -5.80 -17.12 9.98
N ASN A 31 -6.15 -17.08 11.27
CA ASN A 31 -7.51 -16.81 11.72
C ASN A 31 -7.58 -15.35 12.15
N MET A 32 -8.21 -14.50 11.33
CA MET A 32 -8.40 -13.07 11.61
C MET A 32 -9.72 -12.89 12.34
N VAL A 33 -9.68 -12.42 13.61
CA VAL A 33 -10.86 -12.34 14.46
C VAL A 33 -10.92 -11.04 15.25
N GLY A 34 -12.11 -10.62 15.66
CA GLY A 34 -12.26 -9.55 16.65
C GLY A 34 -11.74 -9.99 18.03
N LYS A 35 -11.19 -9.06 18.80
CA LYS A 35 -10.63 -9.36 20.14
C LYS A 35 -11.64 -9.97 21.11
N ASP A 36 -12.93 -9.71 20.92
CA ASP A 36 -14.03 -10.24 21.75
C ASP A 36 -14.22 -11.76 21.61
N ILE A 37 -13.81 -12.34 20.47
CA ILE A 37 -13.92 -13.78 20.22
C ILE A 37 -12.55 -14.50 20.23
N LEU A 38 -11.48 -13.80 20.66
CA LEU A 38 -10.12 -14.35 20.71
C LEU A 38 -10.06 -15.66 21.53
N ARG A 39 -10.72 -15.72 22.68
CA ARG A 39 -10.70 -16.90 23.55
C ARG A 39 -11.22 -18.16 22.84
N PHE A 40 -12.25 -17.99 21.99
CA PHE A 40 -12.83 -19.13 21.26
C PHE A 40 -11.87 -19.65 20.19
N HIS A 41 -11.10 -18.78 19.55
CA HIS A 41 -10.19 -19.13 18.47
C HIS A 41 -8.77 -19.51 18.94
N ALA A 42 -8.32 -18.97 20.06
CA ALA A 42 -6.96 -19.23 20.58
C ALA A 42 -6.92 -20.31 21.68
N VAL A 43 -8.06 -20.67 22.28
CA VAL A 43 -8.10 -21.69 23.34
C VAL A 43 -9.03 -22.84 22.95
N TYR A 44 -10.33 -22.59 22.71
CA TYR A 44 -11.27 -23.65 22.49
C TYR A 44 -11.10 -24.33 21.13
N TRP A 45 -10.92 -23.56 20.08
CA TRP A 45 -10.74 -24.09 18.74
C TRP A 45 -9.52 -25.00 18.60
N PRO A 46 -8.31 -24.62 19.05
CA PRO A 46 -7.17 -25.53 19.08
C PRO A 46 -7.43 -26.79 19.90
N ALA A 47 -8.10 -26.67 21.05
CA ALA A 47 -8.44 -27.86 21.87
C ALA A 47 -9.38 -28.83 21.14
N PHE A 48 -10.38 -28.33 20.39
CA PHE A 48 -11.28 -29.18 19.59
C PHE A 48 -10.54 -29.86 18.45
N LEU A 49 -9.69 -29.14 17.74
CA LEU A 49 -8.88 -29.67 16.65
C LEU A 49 -7.92 -30.76 17.14
N MET A 50 -7.20 -30.49 18.25
CA MET A 50 -6.32 -31.48 18.87
C MET A 50 -7.08 -32.74 19.32
N GLY A 51 -8.27 -32.58 19.90
CA GLY A 51 -9.14 -33.69 20.27
C GLY A 51 -9.65 -34.52 19.09
N ALA A 52 -9.74 -33.89 17.89
CA ALA A 52 -10.09 -34.53 16.63
C ALA A 52 -8.87 -35.03 15.82
N GLU A 53 -7.66 -34.89 16.37
CA GLU A 53 -6.39 -35.22 15.69
C GLU A 53 -6.21 -34.44 14.36
N LEU A 54 -6.67 -33.20 14.34
CA LEU A 54 -6.53 -32.27 13.21
C LEU A 54 -5.44 -31.23 13.50
N PRO A 55 -4.71 -30.76 12.47
CA PRO A 55 -3.75 -29.69 12.63
C PRO A 55 -4.45 -28.38 13.04
N VAL A 56 -3.77 -27.60 13.91
CA VAL A 56 -4.25 -26.29 14.36
C VAL A 56 -3.85 -25.19 13.38
N PRO A 57 -4.58 -24.06 13.32
CA PRO A 57 -4.17 -22.89 12.55
C PRO A 57 -2.76 -22.42 12.92
N GLU A 58 -2.00 -21.92 11.95
CA GLU A 58 -0.63 -21.44 12.17
C GLU A 58 -0.60 -20.18 13.04
N ARG A 59 -1.61 -19.30 12.86
CA ARG A 59 -1.70 -18.04 13.60
C ARG A 59 -3.16 -17.65 13.85
N VAL A 60 -3.42 -17.13 15.05
CA VAL A 60 -4.66 -16.42 15.39
C VAL A 60 -4.29 -14.95 15.61
N PHE A 61 -4.89 -14.06 14.84
CA PHE A 61 -4.67 -12.63 14.96
C PHE A 61 -5.97 -11.92 15.35
N ALA A 62 -5.97 -11.21 16.49
CA ALA A 62 -7.12 -10.47 16.99
C ALA A 62 -6.96 -8.98 16.72
N HIS A 63 -7.91 -8.40 15.96
CA HIS A 63 -7.98 -6.96 15.77
C HIS A 63 -8.86 -6.28 16.82
N GLY A 64 -8.61 -4.99 17.05
CA GLY A 64 -9.40 -4.15 17.94
C GLY A 64 -10.76 -3.74 17.38
N TRP A 65 -11.49 -2.95 18.14
CA TRP A 65 -12.76 -2.38 17.70
C TRP A 65 -12.56 -0.98 17.08
N TRP A 66 -13.51 -0.60 16.26
CA TRP A 66 -13.67 0.77 15.82
C TRP A 66 -14.77 1.46 16.65
N THR A 67 -14.49 2.67 17.10
CA THR A 67 -15.47 3.61 17.65
C THR A 67 -15.82 4.67 16.62
N ASN A 68 -16.88 5.43 16.85
CA ASN A 68 -17.27 6.55 16.02
C ASN A 68 -17.35 7.79 16.91
N GLU A 69 -16.49 8.78 16.68
CA GLU A 69 -16.36 10.01 17.48
C GLU A 69 -16.23 9.69 18.99
N GLY A 70 -15.36 8.71 19.33
CA GLY A 70 -15.12 8.25 20.69
C GLY A 70 -16.22 7.38 21.30
N GLN A 71 -17.29 7.10 20.57
CA GLN A 71 -18.42 6.31 21.07
C GLN A 71 -18.46 4.91 20.44
N LYS A 72 -18.87 3.92 21.23
CA LYS A 72 -19.08 2.56 20.72
C LYS A 72 -20.15 2.59 19.60
N ILE A 73 -19.81 1.99 18.44
CA ILE A 73 -20.76 1.84 17.34
C ILE A 73 -21.88 0.87 17.75
N SER A 74 -23.11 1.33 17.75
CA SER A 74 -24.27 0.49 18.04
C SER A 74 -25.55 0.99 17.36
N LYS A 75 -26.46 0.02 17.06
CA LYS A 75 -27.79 0.32 16.50
C LYS A 75 -28.62 1.20 17.43
N SER A 76 -28.53 0.97 18.73
CA SER A 76 -29.29 1.69 19.74
C SER A 76 -28.86 3.15 19.91
N VAL A 77 -27.61 3.48 19.64
CA VAL A 77 -27.06 4.84 19.66
C VAL A 77 -27.30 5.57 18.34
N GLY A 78 -27.56 4.83 17.26
CA GLY A 78 -27.80 5.42 15.94
C GLY A 78 -26.53 5.94 15.23
N ASN A 79 -25.34 5.58 15.73
CA ASN A 79 -24.05 6.01 15.22
C ASN A 79 -23.37 4.96 14.31
N ILE A 80 -24.18 4.12 13.64
CA ILE A 80 -23.67 3.12 12.72
C ILE A 80 -23.02 3.80 11.53
N ILE A 81 -21.85 3.30 11.16
CA ILE A 81 -21.12 3.72 10.00
C ILE A 81 -21.44 2.71 8.87
N ASP A 82 -22.06 3.19 7.80
CA ASP A 82 -22.27 2.37 6.59
C ASP A 82 -20.99 2.41 5.74
N PRO A 83 -20.29 1.27 5.58
CA PRO A 83 -19.07 1.20 4.77
C PRO A 83 -19.29 1.65 3.31
N ASN A 84 -20.46 1.35 2.73
CA ASN A 84 -20.78 1.75 1.35
C ASN A 84 -20.89 3.26 1.23
N GLN A 85 -21.49 3.92 2.24
CA GLN A 85 -21.61 5.37 2.25
C GLN A 85 -20.24 6.06 2.39
N ILE A 86 -19.34 5.52 3.24
CA ILE A 86 -17.97 6.04 3.38
C ILE A 86 -17.21 5.88 2.06
N VAL A 87 -17.27 4.71 1.44
CA VAL A 87 -16.63 4.47 0.14
C VAL A 87 -17.18 5.40 -0.94
N LYS A 88 -18.48 5.66 -0.94
CA LYS A 88 -19.11 6.60 -1.88
C LYS A 88 -18.65 8.03 -1.66
N ASN A 89 -18.45 8.46 -0.42
CA ASN A 89 -18.05 9.83 -0.07
C ASN A 89 -16.56 10.07 -0.33
N PHE A 90 -15.70 9.12 0.04
CA PHE A 90 -14.26 9.33 0.07
C PHE A 90 -13.48 8.56 -1.01
N GLY A 91 -14.08 7.53 -1.60
CA GLY A 91 -13.42 6.61 -2.52
C GLY A 91 -12.88 5.36 -1.82
N LEU A 92 -12.85 4.24 -2.56
CA LEU A 92 -12.47 2.93 -2.02
C LEU A 92 -11.03 2.91 -1.50
N ASP A 93 -10.08 3.39 -2.29
CA ASP A 93 -8.66 3.33 -1.95
C ASP A 93 -8.31 4.25 -0.78
N GLN A 94 -8.96 5.39 -0.68
CA GLN A 94 -8.81 6.33 0.42
C GLN A 94 -9.29 5.71 1.75
N VAL A 95 -10.45 5.03 1.71
CA VAL A 95 -10.99 4.32 2.88
C VAL A 95 -10.08 3.16 3.28
N ARG A 96 -9.61 2.35 2.33
CA ARG A 96 -8.66 1.26 2.58
C ARG A 96 -7.38 1.78 3.22
N TYR A 97 -6.80 2.84 2.66
CA TYR A 97 -5.62 3.48 3.21
C TYR A 97 -5.85 3.94 4.65
N PHE A 98 -6.94 4.67 4.90
CA PHE A 98 -7.27 5.16 6.23
C PHE A 98 -7.35 4.01 7.26
N LEU A 99 -8.11 2.95 6.96
CA LEU A 99 -8.31 1.83 7.88
C LEU A 99 -7.00 1.08 8.20
N MET A 100 -6.09 0.98 7.23
CA MET A 100 -4.81 0.29 7.42
C MET A 100 -3.70 1.20 8.00
N ARG A 101 -3.87 2.51 7.93
CA ARG A 101 -2.85 3.49 8.34
C ARG A 101 -3.13 4.13 9.71
N GLU A 102 -4.40 4.38 10.02
CA GLU A 102 -4.77 5.24 11.16
C GLU A 102 -4.41 4.63 12.51
N VAL A 103 -4.57 3.33 12.64
CA VAL A 103 -4.42 2.64 13.93
C VAL A 103 -3.47 1.45 13.78
N PRO A 104 -2.56 1.22 14.76
CA PRO A 104 -1.83 -0.05 14.85
C PRO A 104 -2.81 -1.22 14.83
N PHE A 105 -2.68 -2.09 13.81
CA PHE A 105 -3.59 -3.22 13.64
C PHE A 105 -3.52 -4.13 14.88
N GLY A 106 -4.66 -4.38 15.51
CA GLY A 106 -4.76 -5.05 16.82
C GLY A 106 -5.23 -4.12 17.93
N ASN A 107 -5.05 -2.81 17.81
CA ASN A 107 -5.55 -1.81 18.76
C ASN A 107 -6.96 -1.34 18.40
N ASP A 108 -7.64 -0.70 19.34
CA ASP A 108 -8.91 -0.01 19.08
C ASP A 108 -8.65 1.27 18.30
N GLY A 109 -9.49 1.54 17.32
CA GLY A 109 -9.44 2.73 16.48
C GLY A 109 -10.66 3.62 16.65
N ASP A 110 -10.53 4.89 16.32
CA ASP A 110 -11.64 5.83 16.27
C ASP A 110 -11.83 6.38 14.87
N TYR A 111 -13.02 6.22 14.33
CA TYR A 111 -13.41 6.84 13.08
C TYR A 111 -13.95 8.24 13.34
N SER A 112 -13.48 9.18 12.56
CA SER A 112 -14.12 10.48 12.41
C SER A 112 -13.93 11.02 10.99
N ASN A 113 -14.89 11.81 10.50
CA ASN A 113 -14.77 12.46 9.19
C ASN A 113 -13.52 13.35 9.13
N ARG A 114 -13.21 14.04 10.22
CA ARG A 114 -12.02 14.88 10.33
C ARG A 114 -10.74 14.07 10.17
N ALA A 115 -10.65 12.90 10.80
CA ALA A 115 -9.45 12.05 10.73
C ALA A 115 -9.23 11.53 9.30
N ILE A 116 -10.28 11.01 8.64
CA ILE A 116 -10.16 10.50 7.27
C ILE A 116 -9.81 11.61 6.27
N ILE A 117 -10.44 12.79 6.36
CA ILE A 117 -10.12 13.95 5.52
C ILE A 117 -8.66 14.39 5.73
N SER A 118 -8.21 14.45 6.99
CA SER A 118 -6.82 14.80 7.31
C SER A 118 -5.83 13.84 6.67
N ARG A 119 -6.10 12.53 6.73
CA ARG A 119 -5.25 11.50 6.08
C ARG A 119 -5.25 11.63 4.56
N ILE A 120 -6.42 11.80 3.95
CA ILE A 120 -6.54 11.95 2.49
C ILE A 120 -5.79 13.20 2.03
N ASN A 121 -6.00 14.34 2.69
CA ASN A 121 -5.37 15.59 2.29
C ASN A 121 -3.86 15.62 2.59
N GLY A 122 -3.44 15.13 3.76
CA GLY A 122 -2.03 15.11 4.16
C GLY A 122 -1.24 14.07 3.39
N ASP A 123 -1.58 12.82 3.60
CA ASP A 123 -0.76 11.72 3.09
C ASP A 123 -0.99 11.50 1.58
N LEU A 124 -2.25 11.40 1.12
CA LEU A 124 -2.53 11.03 -0.26
C LEU A 124 -2.42 12.22 -1.23
N ALA A 125 -3.06 13.34 -0.94
CA ALA A 125 -3.04 14.48 -1.87
C ALA A 125 -1.72 15.27 -1.80
N ASN A 126 -1.26 15.63 -0.58
CA ASN A 126 -0.07 16.47 -0.43
C ASN A 126 1.25 15.71 -0.58
N ASP A 127 1.35 14.46 -0.09
CA ASP A 127 2.61 13.71 -0.21
C ASP A 127 2.68 12.96 -1.55
N LEU A 128 1.94 11.84 -1.71
CA LEU A 128 2.04 10.99 -2.90
C LEU A 128 1.49 11.67 -4.16
N GLY A 129 0.30 12.29 -4.06
CA GLY A 129 -0.34 12.95 -5.19
C GLY A 129 0.47 14.14 -5.71
N ASN A 130 1.02 14.95 -4.81
CA ASN A 130 1.87 16.07 -5.17
C ASN A 130 3.18 15.61 -5.83
N LEU A 131 3.84 14.57 -5.31
CA LEU A 131 5.03 13.99 -5.91
C LEU A 131 4.76 13.59 -7.37
N CYS A 132 3.71 12.77 -7.58
CA CYS A 132 3.34 12.33 -8.92
C CYS A 132 3.02 13.50 -9.86
N GLN A 133 2.18 14.44 -9.41
CA GLN A 133 1.75 15.57 -10.23
C GLN A 133 2.90 16.50 -10.62
N ARG A 134 3.82 16.80 -9.69
CA ARG A 134 4.98 17.67 -9.94
C ARG A 134 5.91 17.04 -10.97
N VAL A 135 6.30 15.77 -10.75
CA VAL A 135 7.26 15.07 -11.60
C VAL A 135 6.68 14.85 -13.00
N LEU A 136 5.48 14.29 -13.11
CA LEU A 136 4.83 14.02 -14.40
C LEU A 136 4.52 15.29 -15.19
N SER A 137 4.12 16.39 -14.52
CA SER A 137 3.91 17.69 -15.20
C SER A 137 5.21 18.26 -15.76
N MET A 138 6.33 18.07 -15.06
CA MET A 138 7.64 18.50 -15.55
C MET A 138 8.08 17.70 -16.77
N LEU A 139 7.92 16.36 -16.74
CA LEU A 139 8.20 15.49 -17.88
C LEU A 139 7.38 15.88 -19.10
N ASN A 140 6.08 16.06 -18.92
CA ASN A 140 5.20 16.46 -20.00
C ASN A 140 5.64 17.76 -20.69
N LYS A 141 6.06 18.75 -19.88
CA LYS A 141 6.46 20.09 -20.39
C LYS A 141 7.88 20.13 -20.95
N ASN A 142 8.81 19.34 -20.43
CA ASN A 142 10.24 19.55 -20.69
C ASN A 142 10.93 18.36 -21.36
N CYS A 143 10.32 17.16 -21.36
CA CYS A 143 10.85 15.95 -21.97
C CYS A 143 9.94 15.43 -23.09
N SER A 144 9.22 16.32 -23.80
CA SER A 144 8.33 15.98 -24.93
C SER A 144 7.29 14.91 -24.59
N ALA A 145 6.81 14.86 -23.34
CA ALA A 145 5.89 13.85 -22.83
C ALA A 145 6.39 12.42 -23.07
N GLN A 146 7.68 12.16 -22.89
CA GLN A 146 8.31 10.86 -23.04
C GLN A 146 9.21 10.55 -21.84
N VAL A 147 9.46 9.26 -21.59
CA VAL A 147 10.48 8.82 -20.66
C VAL A 147 11.84 9.35 -21.12
N PRO A 148 12.56 10.15 -20.36
CA PRO A 148 13.82 10.73 -20.79
C PRO A 148 14.94 9.70 -20.87
N GLN A 149 15.99 10.04 -21.64
CA GLN A 149 17.22 9.25 -21.66
C GLN A 149 18.01 9.47 -20.39
N CYS A 150 18.45 8.40 -19.73
CA CYS A 150 19.28 8.45 -18.54
C CYS A 150 20.51 7.56 -18.71
N ASP A 151 21.70 8.08 -18.33
CA ASP A 151 22.90 7.27 -18.22
C ASP A 151 22.99 6.64 -16.83
N LEU A 152 22.45 5.45 -16.68
CA LEU A 152 22.39 4.72 -15.42
C LEU A 152 23.77 4.44 -14.77
N LYS A 153 24.87 4.60 -15.53
CA LYS A 153 26.22 4.39 -15.00
C LYS A 153 26.74 5.55 -14.15
N ASN A 154 26.15 6.73 -14.28
CA ASN A 154 26.60 7.96 -13.64
C ASN A 154 25.53 8.59 -12.73
N ILE A 155 24.52 7.82 -12.30
CA ILE A 155 23.44 8.34 -11.44
C ILE A 155 23.83 8.45 -9.96
N GLU A 156 24.89 7.78 -9.53
CA GLU A 156 25.31 7.72 -8.13
C GLU A 156 25.65 9.10 -7.53
N ASP A 157 26.11 10.03 -8.36
CA ASP A 157 26.43 11.39 -7.98
C ASP A 157 25.19 12.33 -7.89
N LEU A 158 24.03 11.86 -8.34
CA LEU A 158 22.81 12.67 -8.33
C LEU A 158 22.14 12.65 -6.95
N PRO A 159 21.64 13.79 -6.45
CA PRO A 159 20.94 13.86 -5.16
C PRO A 159 19.79 12.88 -5.02
N VAL A 160 19.12 12.55 -6.15
CA VAL A 160 17.98 11.64 -6.20
C VAL A 160 18.35 10.15 -6.08
N TYR A 161 19.65 9.80 -6.18
CA TYR A 161 20.11 8.42 -6.12
C TYR A 161 19.88 7.77 -4.76
N SER A 162 20.07 8.51 -3.67
CA SER A 162 19.77 8.01 -2.32
C SER A 162 18.31 7.60 -2.16
N THR A 163 17.39 8.38 -2.73
CA THR A 163 15.95 8.06 -2.72
C THR A 163 15.63 6.80 -3.53
N LEU A 164 16.30 6.60 -4.67
CA LEU A 164 16.17 5.37 -5.45
C LEU A 164 16.65 4.15 -4.64
N THR A 165 17.77 4.27 -3.97
CA THR A 165 18.31 3.21 -3.09
C THR A 165 17.37 2.90 -1.94
N GLU A 166 16.79 3.92 -1.30
CA GLU A 166 15.81 3.73 -0.23
C GLU A 166 14.56 2.99 -0.73
N VAL A 167 14.02 3.35 -1.90
CA VAL A 167 12.82 2.71 -2.43
C VAL A 167 13.08 1.26 -2.84
N HIS A 168 14.27 0.93 -3.31
CA HIS A 168 14.65 -0.45 -3.61
C HIS A 168 14.66 -1.34 -2.35
N GLY A 169 15.02 -0.80 -1.19
CA GLY A 169 14.99 -1.51 0.08
C GLY A 169 13.58 -1.71 0.67
N LEU A 170 12.59 -0.95 0.21
CA LEU A 170 11.25 -0.95 0.81
C LEU A 170 10.52 -2.28 0.70
N ILE A 171 10.66 -3.02 -0.40
CA ILE A 171 9.88 -4.24 -0.61
C ILE A 171 10.14 -5.29 0.47
N SER A 172 11.38 -5.46 0.89
CA SER A 172 11.75 -6.39 1.96
C SER A 172 11.21 -5.94 3.32
N GLU A 173 11.29 -4.63 3.61
CA GLU A 173 10.71 -4.05 4.83
C GLU A 173 9.19 -4.23 4.87
N VAL A 174 8.50 -3.90 3.77
CA VAL A 174 7.04 -4.01 3.66
C VAL A 174 6.57 -5.45 3.81
N ARG A 175 7.22 -6.41 3.13
CA ARG A 175 6.92 -7.85 3.27
C ARG A 175 7.00 -8.29 4.73
N HIS A 176 8.08 -7.94 5.41
CA HIS A 176 8.28 -8.30 6.82
C HIS A 176 7.21 -7.71 7.73
N LYS A 177 6.81 -6.45 7.51
CA LYS A 177 5.76 -5.77 8.29
C LYS A 177 4.38 -6.35 8.00
N VAL A 178 4.06 -6.61 6.74
CA VAL A 178 2.77 -7.21 6.33
C VAL A 178 2.65 -8.64 6.86
N ASP A 179 3.71 -9.44 6.84
CA ASP A 179 3.72 -10.79 7.43
C ASP A 179 3.39 -10.78 8.94
N LYS A 180 3.74 -9.70 9.64
CA LYS A 180 3.39 -9.46 11.05
C LYS A 180 2.03 -8.80 11.25
N GLN A 181 1.26 -8.53 10.20
CA GLN A 181 0.05 -7.73 10.19
C GLN A 181 0.26 -6.29 10.73
N ALA A 182 1.47 -5.78 10.69
CA ALA A 182 1.82 -4.41 11.06
C ALA A 182 1.63 -3.44 9.87
N PHE A 183 0.41 -3.37 9.33
CA PHE A 183 0.10 -2.61 8.11
C PHE A 183 0.39 -1.12 8.27
N HIS A 184 0.10 -0.54 9.44
CA HIS A 184 0.38 0.85 9.74
C HIS A 184 1.88 1.17 9.70
N GLU A 185 2.73 0.25 10.19
CA GLU A 185 4.18 0.41 10.14
C GLU A 185 4.72 0.24 8.71
N ALA A 186 4.17 -0.68 7.91
CA ALA A 186 4.51 -0.82 6.50
C ALA A 186 4.22 0.48 5.73
N LEU A 187 3.01 1.03 5.90
CA LEU A 187 2.62 2.30 5.30
C LEU A 187 3.45 3.47 5.83
N GLU A 188 3.78 3.51 7.13
CA GLU A 188 4.68 4.52 7.70
C GLU A 188 6.06 4.53 7.04
N GLY A 189 6.66 3.35 6.86
CA GLY A 189 7.94 3.18 6.17
C GLY A 189 7.88 3.70 4.73
N ILE A 190 6.83 3.36 3.98
CA ILE A 190 6.63 3.85 2.62
C ILE A 190 6.48 5.37 2.61
N TRP A 191 5.65 5.95 3.50
CA TRP A 191 5.43 7.40 3.56
C TRP A 191 6.67 8.18 3.99
N ARG A 192 7.53 7.60 4.80
CA ARG A 192 8.85 8.17 5.11
C ARG A 192 9.65 8.40 3.83
N VAL A 193 9.72 7.39 2.95
CA VAL A 193 10.47 7.52 1.69
C VAL A 193 9.77 8.43 0.68
N ILE A 194 8.43 8.47 0.63
CA ILE A 194 7.67 9.43 -0.19
C ILE A 194 7.97 10.88 0.24
N ARG A 195 8.02 11.17 1.53
CA ARG A 195 8.39 12.51 2.02
C ARG A 195 9.83 12.87 1.69
N ASN A 196 10.76 11.92 1.83
CA ASN A 196 12.15 12.10 1.38
C ASN A 196 12.22 12.39 -0.13
N ALA A 197 11.45 11.66 -0.95
CA ALA A 197 11.36 11.91 -2.38
C ALA A 197 10.87 13.33 -2.71
N ASN A 198 9.83 13.83 -2.02
CA ASN A 198 9.37 15.20 -2.17
C ASN A 198 10.47 16.23 -1.80
N GLN A 199 11.19 16.02 -0.69
CA GLN A 199 12.32 16.86 -0.30
C GLN A 199 13.43 16.82 -1.35
N THR A 200 13.78 15.65 -1.85
CA THR A 200 14.81 15.48 -2.89
C THR A 200 14.43 16.18 -4.19
N VAL A 201 13.14 16.23 -4.57
CA VAL A 201 12.68 17.03 -5.70
C VAL A 201 12.98 18.51 -5.49
N ASP A 202 12.82 19.02 -4.26
CA ASP A 202 13.10 20.43 -3.94
C ASP A 202 14.60 20.71 -3.94
N GLU A 203 15.42 19.81 -3.43
CA GLU A 203 16.89 19.91 -3.40
C GLU A 203 17.50 19.82 -4.81
N ALA A 204 17.08 18.86 -5.61
CA ALA A 204 17.54 18.69 -6.99
C ALA A 204 17.06 19.81 -7.91
N ALA A 205 15.99 20.50 -7.55
CA ALA A 205 15.41 21.65 -8.24
C ALA A 205 15.41 21.52 -9.78
N PRO A 206 14.77 20.46 -10.34
CA PRO A 206 14.84 20.17 -11.78
C PRO A 206 14.32 21.33 -12.65
N TRP A 207 13.47 22.22 -12.11
CA TRP A 207 13.04 23.46 -12.78
C TRP A 207 14.19 24.48 -12.96
N ALA A 208 15.20 24.47 -12.09
CA ALA A 208 16.40 25.29 -12.24
C ALA A 208 17.35 24.62 -13.25
N LEU A 209 17.58 23.31 -13.13
CA LEU A 209 18.41 22.52 -14.04
C LEU A 209 17.97 22.66 -15.50
N ARG A 210 16.69 22.81 -15.77
CA ARG A 210 16.18 23.04 -17.12
C ARG A 210 16.94 24.15 -17.88
N LYS A 211 17.42 25.17 -17.20
CA LYS A 211 18.11 26.33 -17.81
C LYS A 211 19.63 26.18 -17.82
N THR A 212 20.19 25.46 -16.87
CA THR A 212 21.64 25.38 -16.64
C THR A 212 22.22 24.07 -17.14
N ASP A 213 21.51 22.97 -16.96
CA ASP A 213 21.92 21.63 -17.34
C ASP A 213 20.68 20.76 -17.68
N PRO A 214 20.14 20.87 -18.91
CA PRO A 214 18.97 20.08 -19.32
C PRO A 214 19.17 18.57 -19.22
N LYS A 215 20.40 18.08 -19.40
CA LYS A 215 20.70 16.63 -19.29
C LYS A 215 20.60 16.15 -17.84
N ALA A 216 21.15 16.88 -16.89
CA ALA A 216 21.01 16.57 -15.47
C ALA A 216 19.54 16.64 -15.03
N MET A 217 18.71 17.57 -15.58
CA MET A 217 17.27 17.60 -15.36
C MET A 217 16.60 16.29 -15.85
N GLU A 218 16.94 15.82 -17.04
CA GLU A 218 16.40 14.57 -17.58
C GLU A 218 16.76 13.37 -16.71
N ASP A 219 18.02 13.26 -16.26
CA ASP A 219 18.49 12.19 -15.40
C ASP A 219 17.76 12.19 -14.04
N VAL A 220 17.60 13.36 -13.43
CA VAL A 220 16.83 13.54 -12.19
C VAL A 220 15.37 13.10 -12.38
N LEU A 221 14.73 13.54 -13.46
CA LEU A 221 13.32 13.21 -13.73
C LEU A 221 13.14 11.71 -14.03
N TYR A 222 14.09 11.07 -14.72
CA TYR A 222 14.08 9.63 -14.96
C TYR A 222 14.08 8.85 -13.64
N ILE A 223 15.01 9.19 -12.74
CA ILE A 223 15.10 8.51 -11.44
C ILE A 223 13.80 8.71 -10.63
N LEU A 224 13.25 9.92 -10.63
CA LEU A 224 12.01 10.22 -9.91
C LEU A 224 10.81 9.42 -10.42
N ILE A 225 10.68 9.19 -11.74
CA ILE A 225 9.60 8.34 -12.24
C ILE A 225 9.82 6.85 -11.92
N GLU A 226 11.05 6.39 -11.83
CA GLU A 226 11.35 5.05 -11.33
C GLU A 226 10.98 4.91 -9.84
N VAL A 227 11.30 5.89 -9.02
CA VAL A 227 10.85 5.94 -7.61
C VAL A 227 9.33 5.90 -7.51
N ILE A 228 8.60 6.67 -8.33
CA ILE A 228 7.13 6.66 -8.37
C ILE A 228 6.60 5.30 -8.84
N ARG A 229 7.23 4.67 -9.83
CA ARG A 229 6.86 3.33 -10.30
C ARG A 229 6.97 2.31 -9.16
N HIS A 230 8.06 2.32 -8.42
CA HIS A 230 8.25 1.43 -7.27
C HIS A 230 7.18 1.66 -6.19
N PHE A 231 6.91 2.91 -5.82
CA PHE A 231 5.82 3.21 -4.88
C PHE A 231 4.47 2.68 -5.37
N ALA A 232 4.15 2.90 -6.64
CA ALA A 232 2.88 2.47 -7.20
C ALA A 232 2.74 0.94 -7.19
N ILE A 233 3.80 0.18 -7.47
CA ILE A 233 3.77 -1.29 -7.39
C ILE A 233 3.66 -1.77 -5.93
N ILE A 234 4.45 -1.21 -5.01
CA ILE A 234 4.44 -1.60 -3.59
C ILE A 234 3.10 -1.29 -2.91
N LEU A 235 2.43 -0.21 -3.32
CA LEU A 235 1.16 0.23 -2.73
C LEU A 235 -0.09 -0.46 -3.30
N GLN A 236 0.01 -1.23 -4.39
CA GLN A 236 -1.16 -1.92 -5.00
C GLN A 236 -2.00 -2.74 -4.00
N PRO A 237 -1.43 -3.49 -3.04
CA PRO A 237 -2.24 -4.24 -2.07
C PRO A 237 -3.09 -3.34 -1.17
N PHE A 238 -2.70 -2.09 -0.98
CA PHE A 238 -3.40 -1.11 -0.16
C PHE A 238 -4.40 -0.27 -0.97
N MET A 239 -3.96 0.23 -2.13
CA MET A 239 -4.71 1.18 -2.98
C MET A 239 -4.67 0.76 -4.46
N PRO A 240 -5.33 -0.36 -4.84
CA PRO A 240 -5.18 -0.94 -6.18
C PRO A 240 -5.58 0.01 -7.31
N GLN A 241 -6.70 0.73 -7.19
CA GLN A 241 -7.21 1.60 -8.26
C GLN A 241 -6.34 2.85 -8.47
N ALA A 242 -5.88 3.46 -7.37
CA ALA A 242 -5.01 4.62 -7.43
C ALA A 242 -3.64 4.26 -8.01
N CYS A 243 -3.08 3.13 -7.61
CA CYS A 243 -1.80 2.63 -8.12
C CYS A 243 -1.89 2.29 -9.61
N THR A 244 -2.98 1.65 -10.05
CA THR A 244 -3.24 1.44 -11.49
C THR A 244 -3.19 2.76 -12.26
N LYS A 245 -3.87 3.80 -11.79
CA LYS A 245 -3.86 5.13 -12.43
C LYS A 245 -2.47 5.77 -12.47
N ILE A 246 -1.65 5.58 -11.45
CA ILE A 246 -0.25 6.07 -11.44
C ILE A 246 0.58 5.30 -12.48
N LEU A 247 0.47 3.96 -12.50
CA LEU A 247 1.19 3.12 -13.45
C LEU A 247 0.75 3.37 -14.91
N ASP A 248 -0.54 3.67 -15.16
CA ASP A 248 -1.03 4.10 -16.47
C ASP A 248 -0.37 5.41 -16.92
N GLN A 249 -0.22 6.38 -16.02
CA GLN A 249 0.46 7.64 -16.32
C GLN A 249 1.96 7.49 -16.56
N LEU A 250 2.57 6.42 -16.08
CA LEU A 250 3.95 6.03 -16.37
C LEU A 250 4.08 5.11 -17.59
N ALA A 251 2.97 4.81 -18.28
CA ALA A 251 2.90 3.89 -19.41
C ALA A 251 3.46 2.48 -19.10
N VAL A 252 3.36 2.03 -17.84
CA VAL A 252 3.73 0.67 -17.44
C VAL A 252 2.65 -0.30 -17.90
N THR A 253 3.01 -1.32 -18.67
CA THR A 253 2.08 -2.35 -19.14
C THR A 253 1.62 -3.26 -18.00
N GLU A 254 0.45 -3.89 -18.14
CA GLU A 254 -0.16 -4.69 -17.05
C GLU A 254 0.74 -5.86 -16.59
N ASP A 255 1.44 -6.50 -17.52
CA ASP A 255 2.38 -7.60 -17.28
C ASP A 255 3.64 -7.17 -16.52
N CYS A 256 3.92 -5.87 -16.43
CA CYS A 256 5.07 -5.30 -15.72
C CYS A 256 4.71 -4.66 -14.36
N ARG A 257 3.53 -4.97 -13.78
CA ARG A 257 3.04 -4.31 -12.55
C ARG A 257 3.11 -5.16 -11.30
N ASP A 258 3.62 -6.37 -11.37
CA ASP A 258 3.77 -7.23 -10.19
C ASP A 258 5.09 -7.00 -9.45
N PHE A 259 5.23 -7.60 -8.27
CA PHE A 259 6.41 -7.45 -7.42
C PHE A 259 7.70 -8.02 -8.00
N SER A 260 7.64 -8.87 -9.04
CA SER A 260 8.83 -9.40 -9.71
C SER A 260 9.53 -8.33 -10.56
N HIS A 261 8.82 -7.25 -10.90
CA HIS A 261 9.34 -6.11 -11.65
C HIS A 261 9.92 -5.00 -10.76
N LEU A 262 9.97 -5.21 -9.44
CA LEU A 262 10.70 -4.34 -8.53
C LEU A 262 12.17 -4.76 -8.49
N HIS A 263 13.05 -3.76 -8.48
CA HIS A 263 14.42 -4.02 -8.07
C HIS A 263 14.43 -4.30 -6.56
N ASP A 264 14.95 -5.48 -6.19
CA ASP A 264 15.17 -5.88 -4.80
C ASP A 264 16.66 -6.21 -4.67
N PRO A 265 17.44 -5.48 -3.86
CA PRO A 265 18.87 -5.72 -3.69
C PRO A 265 19.23 -7.14 -3.24
N SER A 266 18.25 -7.88 -2.69
CA SER A 266 18.43 -9.29 -2.30
C SER A 266 18.26 -10.27 -3.47
N ASN A 267 17.76 -9.81 -4.62
CA ASN A 267 17.53 -10.61 -5.83
C ASN A 267 18.59 -10.31 -6.90
N ALA A 268 18.89 -11.29 -7.74
CA ALA A 268 19.82 -11.15 -8.85
C ALA A 268 19.27 -10.35 -10.05
N VAL A 269 18.07 -9.76 -9.94
CA VAL A 269 17.44 -9.00 -11.02
C VAL A 269 18.09 -7.62 -11.12
N SER A 270 18.66 -7.31 -12.27
CA SER A 270 19.26 -5.99 -12.53
C SER A 270 18.16 -4.91 -12.56
N PHE A 271 18.47 -3.71 -12.06
CA PHE A 271 17.61 -2.55 -12.18
C PHE A 271 17.24 -2.27 -13.65
N ASP A 272 18.20 -2.42 -14.56
CA ASP A 272 18.06 -2.13 -15.99
C ASP A 272 17.01 -3.00 -16.70
N ASP A 273 16.82 -4.25 -16.25
CA ASP A 273 15.93 -5.20 -16.92
C ASP A 273 14.45 -4.81 -16.82
N ASN A 274 14.08 -4.16 -15.72
CA ASN A 274 12.70 -3.80 -15.38
C ASN A 274 12.44 -2.28 -15.38
N ALA A 275 13.44 -1.46 -15.73
CA ALA A 275 13.33 -0.01 -15.73
C ALA A 275 12.44 0.51 -16.87
N LEU A 276 11.90 1.70 -16.69
CA LEU A 276 11.13 2.40 -17.72
C LEU A 276 12.01 2.64 -18.96
N LYS A 277 11.47 2.31 -20.13
CA LYS A 277 12.23 2.39 -21.37
C LYS A 277 12.25 3.84 -21.91
N PRO A 278 13.43 4.45 -22.06
CA PRO A 278 13.55 5.77 -22.67
C PRO A 278 12.83 5.89 -24.01
N GLY A 279 12.22 7.06 -24.25
CA GLY A 279 11.45 7.32 -25.44
C GLY A 279 10.00 6.81 -25.41
N THR A 280 9.59 6.09 -24.37
CA THR A 280 8.19 5.66 -24.21
C THR A 280 7.29 6.89 -24.03
N PRO A 281 6.24 7.06 -24.90
CA PRO A 281 5.31 8.18 -24.76
C PRO A 281 4.50 8.09 -23.45
N LEU A 282 4.38 9.20 -22.73
CA LEU A 282 3.60 9.31 -21.52
C LEU A 282 2.28 10.06 -21.79
N PRO A 283 1.17 9.62 -21.20
CA PRO A 283 -0.10 10.35 -21.32
C PRO A 283 -0.04 11.70 -20.58
N ASN A 284 -1.02 12.57 -20.85
CA ASN A 284 -1.16 13.81 -20.10
C ASN A 284 -1.38 13.51 -18.61
N PRO A 285 -0.62 14.12 -17.69
CA PRO A 285 -0.75 13.89 -16.27
C PRO A 285 -2.06 14.44 -15.72
N TYR A 286 -2.63 13.71 -14.76
CA TYR A 286 -3.83 14.13 -14.01
C TYR A 286 -3.69 13.78 -12.53
N GLY A 287 -4.38 14.51 -11.66
CA GLY A 287 -4.36 14.27 -10.23
C GLY A 287 -5.07 12.95 -9.86
N VAL A 288 -4.39 12.08 -9.14
CA VAL A 288 -4.94 10.79 -8.69
C VAL A 288 -5.74 10.96 -7.39
N PHE A 289 -5.29 11.85 -6.51
CA PHE A 289 -5.91 12.12 -5.23
C PHE A 289 -6.38 13.57 -5.16
N PRO A 290 -7.68 13.85 -5.44
CA PRO A 290 -8.22 15.20 -5.26
C PRO A 290 -8.22 15.56 -3.78
N ARG A 291 -7.93 16.84 -3.51
CA ARG A 291 -8.04 17.38 -2.16
C ARG A 291 -9.51 17.56 -1.78
N LEU A 292 -9.87 17.16 -0.58
CA LEU A 292 -11.22 17.30 -0.05
C LEU A 292 -11.36 18.63 0.70
N SER A 293 -12.53 19.26 0.60
CA SER A 293 -12.91 20.39 1.44
C SER A 293 -13.37 19.90 2.82
N ASP A 294 -13.30 20.79 3.80
CA ASP A 294 -13.74 20.49 5.18
C ASP A 294 -15.26 20.30 5.30
N ASP A 295 -16.02 20.58 4.24
CA ASP A 295 -17.49 20.46 4.17
C ASP A 295 -17.97 19.07 3.68
N HIS A 296 -17.09 18.07 3.66
CA HIS A 296 -17.44 16.70 3.24
C HIS A 296 -17.91 15.81 4.39
#